data_ae95060dfa51a66a3401eb5eae714000
#
_entry.id   ae95060dfa51a66a3401eb5eae714000
#
_cell.length_a   1.000
_cell.length_b   1.000
_cell.length_c   1.000
_cell.angle_alpha   90.00
_cell.angle_beta   90.00
_cell.angle_gamma   90.00
#
_symmetry.space_group_name_H-M   'P 1'
#
loop_
_entity.id
_entity.type
_entity.pdbx_description
1 polymer ?
#
loop_
_entity_poly.entity_id
_entity_poly.type
_entity_poly.pdbx_seq_one_letter_code
_entity_poly.pdbx_strand_id
1 'polypeptide(L)'
;KIVDIAAAADIAHHVGALVLVDNTWATPVFQHPFQLGADVILHSTTKYLGGHSDVLGGALILRESGELEARIRTLQQLGGGVPSPFDCWLILRSLPTLPLRVREQARSAEKIAFYLSEHPRVELVHYPGLPSHPGHAVAQKQMACFGGMLSFQIKGGQAEAFAMIAQLKIFT
;
A
#
# COMPACT_ATOMS: atom_id res chain seq x y z
N LYS A 1 5.24 7.29 -5.84
CA LYS A 1 6.71 7.12 -5.69
C LYS A 1 7.01 5.80 -5.01
N ILE A 2 8.15 5.20 -5.30
CA ILE A 2 8.70 4.05 -4.58
C ILE A 2 9.94 4.54 -3.84
N VAL A 3 10.03 4.22 -2.56
CA VAL A 3 11.18 4.52 -1.70
C VAL A 3 12.02 3.26 -1.56
N ASP A 4 13.33 3.35 -1.66
CA ASP A 4 14.24 2.26 -1.30
C ASP A 4 14.27 2.18 0.23
N ILE A 5 13.56 1.18 0.76
CA ILE A 5 13.38 1.02 2.21
C ILE A 5 14.71 0.68 2.88
N ALA A 6 15.53 -0.17 2.25
CA ALA A 6 16.81 -0.55 2.83
C ALA A 6 17.76 0.66 2.92
N ALA A 7 17.87 1.45 1.85
CA ALA A 7 18.70 2.66 1.89
C ALA A 7 18.19 3.69 2.91
N ALA A 8 16.86 3.84 3.04
CA ALA A 8 16.27 4.72 4.04
C ALA A 8 16.54 4.23 5.47
N ALA A 9 16.48 2.91 5.70
CA ALA A 9 16.76 2.29 6.99
C ALA A 9 18.24 2.48 7.39
N ASP A 10 19.16 2.25 6.47
CA ASP A 10 20.58 2.47 6.70
C ASP A 10 20.88 3.91 7.15
N ILE A 11 20.29 4.91 6.49
CA ILE A 11 20.45 6.32 6.84
C ILE A 11 19.86 6.62 8.22
N ALA A 12 18.64 6.15 8.50
CA ALA A 12 17.96 6.40 9.77
C ALA A 12 18.70 5.76 10.95
N HIS A 13 19.10 4.51 10.80
CA HIS A 13 19.81 3.77 11.87
C HIS A 13 21.19 4.36 12.17
N HIS A 14 21.85 4.95 11.17
CA HIS A 14 23.14 5.63 11.38
C HIS A 14 23.04 6.79 12.39
N VAL A 15 21.88 7.40 12.52
CA VAL A 15 21.62 8.49 13.48
C VAL A 15 20.73 8.04 14.65
N GLY A 16 20.51 6.74 14.83
CA GLY A 16 19.70 6.18 15.91
C GLY A 16 18.19 6.41 15.77
N ALA A 17 17.71 6.74 14.55
CA ALA A 17 16.28 6.91 14.29
C ALA A 17 15.61 5.60 13.90
N LEU A 18 14.34 5.45 14.26
CA LEU A 18 13.52 4.31 13.87
C LEU A 18 12.86 4.52 12.51
N VAL A 19 12.67 3.44 11.77
CA VAL A 19 12.01 3.44 10.47
C VAL A 19 10.63 2.79 10.57
N LEU A 20 9.61 3.62 10.38
CA LEU A 20 8.22 3.15 10.22
C LEU A 20 7.87 3.14 8.74
N VAL A 21 7.38 2.00 8.26
CA VAL A 21 6.94 1.81 6.87
C VAL A 21 5.43 1.61 6.84
N ASP A 22 4.71 2.51 6.17
CA ASP A 22 3.34 2.23 5.78
C ASP A 22 3.34 1.27 4.59
N ASN A 23 3.01 0.01 4.88
CA ASN A 23 3.00 -1.09 3.91
C ASN A 23 1.59 -1.38 3.36
N THR A 24 0.65 -0.47 3.54
CA THR A 24 -0.76 -0.67 3.18
C THR A 24 -0.93 -1.07 1.72
N TRP A 25 -0.26 -0.36 0.79
CA TRP A 25 -0.43 -0.59 -0.65
C TRP A 25 0.29 -1.84 -1.17
N ALA A 26 1.44 -2.16 -0.61
CA ALA A 26 2.18 -3.37 -0.99
C ALA A 26 1.60 -4.62 -0.34
N THR A 27 0.99 -4.49 0.83
CA THR A 27 0.47 -5.58 1.66
C THR A 27 1.57 -6.52 2.19
N PRO A 28 1.31 -7.34 3.19
CA PRO A 28 2.28 -8.35 3.65
C PRO A 28 2.48 -9.49 2.64
N VAL A 29 1.68 -9.54 1.56
CA VAL A 29 1.81 -10.55 0.51
C VAL A 29 2.93 -10.21 -0.48
N PHE A 30 3.14 -8.91 -0.75
CA PHE A 30 4.09 -8.48 -1.78
C PHE A 30 5.34 -7.81 -1.25
N GLN A 31 5.35 -7.33 -0.01
CA GLN A 31 6.52 -6.66 0.56
C GLN A 31 6.66 -6.97 2.04
N HIS A 32 7.90 -7.24 2.46
CA HIS A 32 8.27 -7.59 3.83
C HIS A 32 9.25 -6.55 4.40
N PRO A 33 8.76 -5.39 4.90
CA PRO A 33 9.62 -4.29 5.29
C PRO A 33 10.63 -4.63 6.40
N PHE A 34 10.34 -5.59 7.28
CA PHE A 34 11.30 -6.04 8.29
C PHE A 34 12.59 -6.63 7.68
N GLN A 35 12.49 -7.31 6.54
CA GLN A 35 13.66 -7.83 5.83
C GLN A 35 14.49 -6.72 5.18
N LEU A 36 13.90 -5.53 5.03
CA LEU A 36 14.49 -4.33 4.44
C LEU A 36 14.94 -3.30 5.49
N GLY A 37 14.92 -3.64 6.78
CA GLY A 37 15.41 -2.78 7.85
C GLY A 37 14.35 -1.96 8.58
N ALA A 38 13.06 -2.05 8.25
CA ALA A 38 12.03 -1.36 9.03
C ALA A 38 11.97 -1.85 10.48
N ASP A 39 11.66 -0.96 11.41
CA ASP A 39 11.46 -1.26 12.83
C ASP A 39 9.99 -1.44 13.18
N VAL A 40 9.15 -0.67 12.49
CA VAL A 40 7.69 -0.70 12.65
C VAL A 40 7.03 -0.76 11.28
N ILE A 41 6.03 -1.61 11.15
CA ILE A 41 5.17 -1.67 9.95
C ILE A 41 3.79 -1.16 10.33
N LEU A 42 3.25 -0.25 9.52
CA LEU A 42 1.88 0.20 9.60
C LEU A 42 1.06 -0.41 8.47
N HIS A 43 -0.16 -0.81 8.77
CA HIS A 43 -1.18 -1.12 7.79
C HIS A 43 -2.48 -0.39 8.12
N SER A 44 -3.06 0.29 7.14
CA SER A 44 -4.48 0.62 7.19
C SER A 44 -5.29 -0.65 6.94
N THR A 45 -5.93 -1.17 7.99
CA THR A 45 -6.80 -2.35 7.85
C THR A 45 -8.06 -2.04 7.06
N THR A 46 -8.43 -0.76 6.94
CA THR A 46 -9.50 -0.24 6.08
C THR A 46 -9.36 -0.63 4.61
N LYS A 47 -8.12 -0.81 4.13
CA LYS A 47 -7.83 -1.04 2.71
C LYS A 47 -7.79 -2.54 2.40
N TYR A 48 -6.67 -3.06 1.95
CA TYR A 48 -6.56 -4.45 1.48
C TYR A 48 -6.83 -5.52 2.55
N LEU A 49 -6.45 -5.25 3.81
CA LEU A 49 -6.63 -6.24 4.89
C LEU A 49 -8.11 -6.51 5.15
N GLY A 50 -8.93 -5.47 5.32
CA GLY A 50 -10.39 -5.59 5.36
C GLY A 50 -10.96 -5.95 3.99
N GLY A 51 -10.67 -5.13 2.98
CA GLY A 51 -10.93 -5.42 1.57
C GLY A 51 -12.39 -5.37 1.10
N HIS A 52 -13.33 -4.99 1.98
CA HIS A 52 -14.78 -5.03 1.71
C HIS A 52 -15.48 -3.69 1.96
N SER A 53 -14.73 -2.62 2.25
CA SER A 53 -15.26 -1.28 2.54
C SER A 53 -16.24 -1.22 3.72
N ASP A 54 -16.11 -2.13 4.67
CA ASP A 54 -17.03 -2.33 5.80
C ASP A 54 -16.37 -2.11 7.19
N VAL A 55 -15.05 -1.82 7.21
CA VAL A 55 -14.31 -1.60 8.46
C VAL A 55 -13.29 -0.47 8.31
N LEU A 56 -13.13 0.33 9.35
CA LEU A 56 -12.08 1.34 9.47
C LEU A 56 -11.11 0.92 10.58
N GLY A 57 -9.81 1.04 10.33
CA GLY A 57 -8.83 0.71 11.36
C GLY A 57 -7.40 0.70 10.85
N GLY A 58 -6.50 0.44 11.79
CA GLY A 58 -5.07 0.35 11.55
C GLY A 58 -4.43 -0.74 12.39
N ALA A 59 -3.27 -1.20 11.96
CA ALA A 59 -2.42 -2.12 12.70
C ALA A 59 -0.98 -1.62 12.68
N LEU A 60 -0.34 -1.64 13.84
CA LEU A 60 1.10 -1.47 13.99
C LEU A 60 1.71 -2.82 14.35
N ILE A 61 2.73 -3.19 13.60
CA ILE A 61 3.50 -4.40 13.84
C ILE A 61 4.94 -3.96 14.15
N LEU A 62 5.45 -4.40 15.28
CA LEU A 62 6.80 -4.11 15.71
C LEU A 62 7.70 -5.31 15.43
N ARG A 63 8.96 -5.04 15.12
CA ARG A 63 9.97 -6.08 14.91
C ARG A 63 10.23 -6.88 16.18
N GLU A 64 10.27 -6.18 17.32
CA GLU A 64 10.60 -6.75 18.63
C GLU A 64 9.64 -6.22 19.69
N SER A 65 9.35 -7.03 20.69
CA SER A 65 8.66 -6.60 21.90
C SER A 65 9.64 -5.85 22.80
N GLY A 66 9.15 -4.79 23.46
CA GLY A 66 9.98 -3.99 24.35
C GLY A 66 9.33 -2.67 24.78
N GLU A 67 10.15 -1.71 25.16
CA GLU A 67 9.70 -0.42 25.68
C GLU A 67 8.82 0.34 24.67
N LEU A 68 9.19 0.31 23.39
CA LEU A 68 8.39 0.95 22.32
C LEU A 68 6.99 0.33 22.23
N GLU A 69 6.88 -1.00 22.27
CA GLU A 69 5.58 -1.67 22.28
C GLU A 69 4.75 -1.27 23.51
N ALA A 70 5.35 -1.31 24.69
CA ALA A 70 4.65 -0.94 25.93
C ALA A 70 4.13 0.50 25.87
N ARG A 71 4.93 1.43 25.36
CA ARG A 71 4.52 2.83 25.17
C ARG A 71 3.39 2.98 24.16
N ILE A 72 3.46 2.29 23.03
CA ILE A 72 2.40 2.31 22.00
C ILE A 72 1.09 1.76 22.58
N ARG A 73 1.13 0.65 23.31
CA ARG A 73 -0.05 0.07 23.96
C ARG A 73 -0.66 1.00 24.99
N THR A 74 0.16 1.67 25.79
CA THR A 74 -0.30 2.67 26.74
C THR A 74 -1.01 3.83 26.01
N LEU A 75 -0.43 4.36 24.95
CA LEU A 75 -1.05 5.41 24.13
C LEU A 75 -2.35 4.95 23.48
N GLN A 76 -2.40 3.70 22.99
CA GLN A 76 -3.59 3.11 22.42
C GLN A 76 -4.74 3.05 23.45
N GLN A 77 -4.45 2.59 24.65
CA GLN A 77 -5.44 2.48 25.75
C GLN A 77 -5.92 3.85 26.21
N LEU A 78 -4.99 4.77 26.50
CA LEU A 78 -5.33 6.11 27.00
C LEU A 78 -6.01 6.98 25.92
N GLY A 79 -5.58 6.85 24.66
CA GLY A 79 -6.14 7.57 23.52
C GLY A 79 -7.43 6.98 22.96
N GLY A 80 -7.83 5.79 23.42
CA GLY A 80 -9.04 5.12 22.95
C GLY A 80 -8.97 4.57 21.52
N GLY A 81 -7.77 4.46 20.93
CA GLY A 81 -7.56 3.90 19.59
C GLY A 81 -7.73 2.37 19.54
N VAL A 82 -8.79 1.85 20.16
CA VAL A 82 -9.06 0.41 20.28
C VAL A 82 -10.21 0.05 19.36
N PRO A 83 -10.00 -0.88 18.40
CA PRO A 83 -11.07 -1.32 17.51
C PRO A 83 -12.13 -2.14 18.29
N SER A 84 -13.37 -2.12 17.79
CA SER A 84 -14.42 -2.95 18.36
C SER A 84 -14.13 -4.44 18.12
N PRO A 85 -14.65 -5.35 18.96
CA PRO A 85 -14.55 -6.79 18.71
C PRO A 85 -15.13 -7.21 17.35
N PHE A 86 -16.19 -6.53 16.91
CA PHE A 86 -16.81 -6.81 15.62
C PHE A 86 -15.89 -6.42 14.44
N ASP A 87 -15.25 -5.25 14.51
CA ASP A 87 -14.27 -4.82 13.50
C ASP A 87 -13.08 -5.78 13.45
N CYS A 88 -12.58 -6.21 14.62
CA CYS A 88 -11.53 -7.22 14.70
C CYS A 88 -11.94 -8.54 14.02
N TRP A 89 -13.18 -8.97 14.22
CA TRP A 89 -13.72 -10.18 13.62
C TRP A 89 -13.83 -10.04 12.09
N LEU A 90 -14.32 -8.90 11.57
CA LEU A 90 -14.37 -8.62 10.13
C LEU A 90 -12.98 -8.70 9.49
N ILE A 91 -11.98 -8.09 10.12
CA ILE A 91 -10.59 -8.13 9.63
C ILE A 91 -10.08 -9.56 9.63
N LEU A 92 -10.19 -10.28 10.75
CA LEU A 92 -9.73 -11.67 10.88
C LEU A 92 -10.40 -12.60 9.86
N ARG A 93 -11.69 -12.40 9.59
CA ARG A 93 -12.44 -13.13 8.57
C ARG A 93 -11.94 -12.85 7.15
N SER A 94 -11.45 -11.65 6.89
CA SER A 94 -10.98 -11.22 5.57
C SER A 94 -9.55 -11.65 5.24
N LEU A 95 -8.70 -11.78 6.25
CA LEU A 95 -7.27 -12.10 6.07
C LEU A 95 -7.01 -13.41 5.28
N PRO A 96 -7.72 -14.52 5.48
CA PRO A 96 -7.49 -15.76 4.72
C PRO A 96 -7.63 -15.60 3.20
N THR A 97 -8.45 -14.66 2.74
CA THR A 97 -8.63 -14.39 1.30
C THR A 97 -7.70 -13.31 0.76
N LEU A 98 -6.94 -12.63 1.62
CA LEU A 98 -6.04 -11.54 1.22
C LEU A 98 -5.10 -11.95 0.07
N PRO A 99 -4.38 -13.09 0.13
CA PRO A 99 -3.44 -13.44 -0.93
C PRO A 99 -4.11 -13.65 -2.29
N LEU A 100 -5.33 -14.17 -2.31
CA LEU A 100 -6.09 -14.36 -3.55
C LEU A 100 -6.54 -13.03 -4.13
N ARG A 101 -7.11 -12.16 -3.27
CA ARG A 101 -7.63 -10.85 -3.68
C ARG A 101 -6.53 -9.95 -4.24
N VAL A 102 -5.43 -9.81 -3.51
CA VAL A 102 -4.36 -8.87 -3.93
C VAL A 102 -3.61 -9.35 -5.17
N ARG A 103 -3.45 -10.67 -5.37
CA ARG A 103 -2.84 -11.21 -6.60
C ARG A 103 -3.71 -10.91 -7.82
N GLU A 104 -5.01 -11.10 -7.72
CA GLU A 104 -5.92 -10.80 -8.83
C GLU A 104 -6.02 -9.29 -9.11
N GLN A 105 -6.05 -8.47 -8.05
CA GLN A 105 -6.02 -7.02 -8.17
C GLN A 105 -4.73 -6.53 -8.83
N ALA A 106 -3.57 -7.08 -8.45
CA ALA A 106 -2.29 -6.73 -9.06
C ALA A 106 -2.23 -7.15 -10.53
N ARG A 107 -2.71 -8.36 -10.87
CA ARG A 107 -2.80 -8.83 -12.27
C ARG A 107 -3.68 -7.94 -13.12
N SER A 108 -4.80 -7.49 -12.56
CA SER A 108 -5.72 -6.57 -13.24
C SER A 108 -5.10 -5.19 -13.44
N ALA A 109 -4.44 -4.65 -12.39
CA ALA A 109 -3.78 -3.35 -12.46
C ALA A 109 -2.64 -3.36 -13.50
N GLU A 110 -1.86 -4.42 -13.56
CA GLU A 110 -0.79 -4.58 -14.55
C GLU A 110 -1.34 -4.52 -15.98
N LYS A 111 -2.38 -5.30 -16.29
CA LYS A 111 -3.03 -5.29 -17.62
C LYS A 111 -3.57 -3.90 -17.98
N ILE A 112 -4.22 -3.23 -17.02
CA ILE A 112 -4.76 -1.88 -17.22
C ILE A 112 -3.61 -0.89 -17.43
N ALA A 113 -2.52 -0.98 -16.67
CA ALA A 113 -1.37 -0.10 -16.81
C ALA A 113 -0.73 -0.21 -18.20
N PHE A 114 -0.54 -1.43 -18.70
CA PHE A 114 -0.02 -1.66 -20.06
C PHE A 114 -0.98 -1.13 -21.13
N TYR A 115 -2.27 -1.43 -21.03
CA TYR A 115 -3.28 -0.89 -21.94
C TYR A 115 -3.26 0.64 -21.98
N LEU A 116 -3.24 1.28 -20.82
CA LEU A 116 -3.24 2.73 -20.72
C LEU A 116 -1.92 3.35 -21.24
N SER A 117 -0.78 2.66 -21.07
CA SER A 117 0.51 3.18 -21.54
C SER A 117 0.60 3.28 -23.08
N GLU A 118 -0.21 2.49 -23.79
CA GLU A 118 -0.31 2.51 -25.25
C GLU A 118 -1.49 3.35 -25.76
N HIS A 119 -2.34 3.84 -24.86
CA HIS A 119 -3.56 4.53 -25.26
C HIS A 119 -3.27 5.96 -25.76
N PRO A 120 -3.76 6.36 -26.96
CA PRO A 120 -3.39 7.64 -27.61
C PRO A 120 -3.81 8.89 -26.83
N ARG A 121 -4.82 8.80 -25.96
CA ARG A 121 -5.30 9.91 -25.10
C ARG A 121 -4.62 9.96 -23.73
N VAL A 122 -3.77 9.00 -23.40
CA VAL A 122 -3.00 8.97 -22.15
C VAL A 122 -1.63 9.58 -22.39
N GLU A 123 -1.22 10.46 -21.48
CA GLU A 123 0.08 11.12 -21.52
C GLU A 123 1.12 10.35 -20.71
N LEU A 124 0.75 9.89 -19.52
CA LEU A 124 1.65 9.23 -18.60
C LEU A 124 0.88 8.24 -17.69
N VAL A 125 1.47 7.09 -17.44
CA VAL A 125 0.98 6.11 -16.47
C VAL A 125 2.00 5.94 -15.35
N HIS A 126 1.55 6.09 -14.13
CA HIS A 126 2.33 5.84 -12.92
C HIS A 126 1.97 4.46 -12.35
N TYR A 127 2.74 3.45 -12.73
CA TYR A 127 2.63 2.10 -12.20
C TYR A 127 4.03 1.50 -12.02
N PRO A 128 4.40 1.02 -10.82
CA PRO A 128 5.77 0.54 -10.57
C PRO A 128 6.20 -0.64 -11.44
N GLY A 129 5.24 -1.38 -12.01
CA GLY A 129 5.50 -2.48 -12.92
C GLY A 129 5.91 -2.07 -14.34
N LEU A 130 5.72 -0.81 -14.73
CA LEU A 130 6.17 -0.31 -16.03
C LEU A 130 7.66 0.02 -15.98
N PRO A 131 8.47 -0.40 -16.95
CA PRO A 131 9.91 -0.06 -17.02
C PRO A 131 10.19 1.45 -17.06
N SER A 132 9.23 2.24 -17.55
CA SER A 132 9.31 3.70 -17.60
C SER A 132 9.11 4.37 -16.22
N HIS A 133 8.62 3.65 -15.22
CA HIS A 133 8.42 4.22 -13.88
C HIS A 133 9.77 4.46 -13.18
N PRO A 134 10.04 5.67 -12.63
CA PRO A 134 11.34 6.00 -12.03
C PRO A 134 11.76 5.07 -10.89
N GLY A 135 10.82 4.48 -10.17
CA GLY A 135 11.08 3.53 -9.09
C GLY A 135 10.99 2.06 -9.48
N HIS A 136 10.94 1.72 -10.78
CA HIS A 136 10.77 0.33 -11.24
C HIS A 136 11.85 -0.61 -10.69
N ALA A 137 13.12 -0.23 -10.82
CA ALA A 137 14.25 -1.05 -10.35
C ALA A 137 14.23 -1.27 -8.83
N VAL A 138 13.84 -0.25 -8.05
CA VAL A 138 13.70 -0.37 -6.60
C VAL A 138 12.51 -1.29 -6.26
N ALA A 139 11.37 -1.10 -6.91
CA ALA A 139 10.20 -1.96 -6.70
C ALA A 139 10.52 -3.43 -7.04
N GLN A 140 11.21 -3.68 -8.14
CA GLN A 140 11.62 -5.01 -8.59
C GLN A 140 12.56 -5.70 -7.58
N LYS A 141 13.40 -4.94 -6.89
CA LYS A 141 14.33 -5.44 -5.87
C LYS A 141 13.63 -5.81 -4.56
N GLN A 142 12.63 -5.03 -4.14
CA GLN A 142 12.06 -5.13 -2.78
C GLN A 142 10.64 -5.68 -2.71
N MET A 143 9.94 -5.84 -3.84
CA MET A 143 8.56 -6.29 -3.91
C MET A 143 8.43 -7.57 -4.74
N ALA A 144 7.60 -8.50 -4.30
CA ALA A 144 7.28 -9.71 -5.07
C ALA A 144 6.30 -9.43 -6.24
N CYS A 145 5.57 -8.32 -6.18
CA CYS A 145 4.67 -7.85 -7.23
C CYS A 145 4.44 -6.34 -7.04
N PHE A 146 4.07 -5.65 -8.11
CA PHE A 146 3.97 -4.18 -8.15
C PHE A 146 2.67 -3.60 -7.59
N GLY A 147 1.79 -4.46 -7.05
CA GLY A 147 0.56 -4.06 -6.38
C GLY A 147 -0.60 -3.74 -7.32
N GLY A 148 -1.74 -3.40 -6.70
CA GLY A 148 -3.02 -3.17 -7.38
C GLY A 148 -3.37 -1.70 -7.64
N MET A 149 -2.41 -0.77 -7.47
CA MET A 149 -2.65 0.67 -7.58
C MET A 149 -1.87 1.27 -8.73
N LEU A 150 -2.56 2.03 -9.56
CA LEU A 150 -1.98 2.84 -10.62
C LEU A 150 -2.66 4.22 -10.68
N SER A 151 -1.99 5.18 -11.28
CA SER A 151 -2.59 6.45 -11.68
C SER A 151 -2.10 6.82 -13.08
N PHE A 152 -2.85 7.67 -13.76
CA PHE A 152 -2.47 8.11 -15.11
C PHE A 152 -2.91 9.54 -15.36
N GLN A 153 -2.25 10.18 -16.29
CA GLN A 153 -2.56 11.52 -16.79
C GLN A 153 -3.13 11.41 -18.20
N ILE A 154 -4.21 12.12 -18.46
CA ILE A 154 -4.78 12.21 -19.80
C ILE A 154 -4.35 13.51 -20.49
N LYS A 155 -4.28 13.47 -21.80
CA LYS A 155 -4.06 14.66 -22.62
C LYS A 155 -5.27 15.60 -22.52
N GLY A 156 -5.03 16.91 -22.47
CA GLY A 156 -6.08 17.93 -22.47
C GLY A 156 -6.37 18.53 -21.07
N GLY A 157 -5.84 17.94 -20.00
CA GLY A 157 -5.90 18.52 -18.65
C GLY A 157 -7.16 18.18 -17.85
N GLN A 158 -7.54 19.07 -16.94
CA GLN A 158 -8.58 18.81 -15.92
C GLN A 158 -9.98 18.62 -16.50
N ALA A 159 -10.35 19.42 -17.50
CA ALA A 159 -11.69 19.37 -18.09
C ALA A 159 -11.94 18.01 -18.76
N GLU A 160 -10.97 17.51 -19.52
CA GLU A 160 -11.03 16.22 -20.17
C GLU A 160 -11.00 15.06 -19.15
N ALA A 161 -10.28 15.24 -18.04
CA ALA A 161 -10.27 14.26 -16.95
C ALA A 161 -11.67 14.12 -16.32
N PHE A 162 -12.33 15.22 -16.01
CA PHE A 162 -13.71 15.23 -15.51
C PHE A 162 -14.71 14.67 -16.52
N ALA A 163 -14.57 15.03 -17.80
CA ALA A 163 -15.42 14.49 -18.86
C ALA A 163 -15.27 12.97 -19.01
N MET A 164 -14.05 12.45 -18.84
CA MET A 164 -13.79 11.00 -18.83
C MET A 164 -14.43 10.33 -17.62
N ILE A 165 -14.22 10.87 -16.41
CA ILE A 165 -14.77 10.33 -15.16
C ILE A 165 -16.30 10.24 -15.23
N ALA A 166 -16.95 11.28 -15.76
CA ALA A 166 -18.41 11.33 -15.92
C ALA A 166 -18.98 10.22 -16.83
N GLN A 167 -18.15 9.59 -17.67
CA GLN A 167 -18.57 8.50 -18.56
C GLN A 167 -18.32 7.11 -17.95
N LEU A 168 -17.67 7.02 -16.79
CA LEU A 168 -17.43 5.72 -16.13
C LEU A 168 -18.76 5.17 -15.60
N LYS A 169 -18.95 3.85 -15.78
CA LYS A 169 -20.17 3.16 -15.36
C LYS A 169 -19.94 2.18 -14.19
N ILE A 170 -18.70 1.83 -13.95
CA ILE A 170 -18.29 0.81 -12.94
C ILE A 170 -17.49 1.47 -11.81
N PHE A 171 -16.59 2.39 -12.18
CA PHE A 171 -15.82 3.14 -11.21
C PHE A 171 -16.59 4.39 -10.78
N THR A 172 -16.70 4.60 -9.47
CA THR A 172 -17.44 5.72 -8.83
C THR A 172 -16.48 6.61 -8.08
#